data_30a76becd280a6b6c7695f2c2e1c7306
#
_entry.id   30a76becd280a6b6c7695f2c2e1c7306
#
_cell.length_a   1.000
_cell.length_b   1.000
_cell.length_c   1.000
_cell.angle_alpha   90.00
_cell.angle_beta   90.00
_cell.angle_gamma   90.00
#
_symmetry.space_group_name_H-M   'P 1'
#
loop_
_entity.id
_entity.type
_entity.pdbx_description
1 polymer ?
#
loop_
_entity_poly.entity_id
_entity_poly.type
_entity_poly.pdbx_seq_one_letter_code
_entity_poly.pdbx_strand_id
1 'polypeptide(L)'
;IKTEDITWEEKPSSEGCKLAAAYPTDNSSVVTQNIREWMNEQLGGTYTGSLDDGKKLLEYYGTERAEQVKRDIAEIGENTAMDVSAYYVQFKKAFETEKFITYTSEIYEYSGGAHGGESLSGGVFRKSDGRKFGWDMFTANGKEKLRGMIKNGLKSKFFKVNSDEELYERLLDENARYTFPLPETAPVCRPNGVEFIYQQYEIAPYAAGIPTCTLPYDSLENLFTVTMKPLIESTTDSLALTYNPIVKR
;
A
#
# COMPACT_ATOMS: atom_id res chain seq x y z
N ILE A 1 8.69 -1.79 16.72
CA ILE A 1 7.59 -0.95 17.21
C ILE A 1 6.47 -1.84 17.70
N LYS A 2 5.97 -1.58 18.92
CA LYS A 2 4.80 -2.29 19.47
C LYS A 2 3.52 -1.81 18.77
N THR A 3 2.61 -2.74 18.51
CA THR A 3 1.31 -2.48 17.90
C THR A 3 0.20 -3.16 18.68
N GLU A 4 -1.01 -2.61 18.59
CA GLU A 4 -2.27 -3.23 19.01
C GLU A 4 -3.13 -3.42 17.77
N ASP A 5 -3.71 -4.60 17.62
CA ASP A 5 -4.69 -4.82 16.55
C ASP A 5 -6.03 -4.25 16.99
N ILE A 6 -6.49 -3.25 16.27
CA ILE A 6 -7.77 -2.58 16.51
C ILE A 6 -8.68 -2.74 15.32
N THR A 7 -9.97 -2.80 15.58
CA THR A 7 -11.00 -2.94 14.54
C THR A 7 -12.24 -2.15 14.91
N TRP A 8 -12.84 -1.52 13.91
CA TRP A 8 -14.20 -0.98 13.95
C TRP A 8 -15.01 -1.62 12.83
N GLU A 9 -16.28 -1.97 13.09
CA GLU A 9 -17.15 -2.62 12.12
C GLU A 9 -18.60 -2.18 12.35
N GLU A 10 -19.32 -1.87 11.28
CA GLU A 10 -20.76 -1.64 11.24
C GLU A 10 -21.33 -2.18 9.91
N LYS A 11 -22.59 -2.64 9.96
CA LYS A 11 -23.30 -3.18 8.78
C LYS A 11 -24.47 -2.31 8.35
N PRO A 12 -24.21 -1.15 7.72
CA PRO A 12 -25.27 -0.32 7.14
C PRO A 12 -25.88 -0.94 5.87
N SER A 13 -25.21 -1.93 5.28
CA SER A 13 -25.59 -2.73 4.12
C SER A 13 -25.31 -4.20 4.37
N SER A 14 -25.60 -5.10 3.41
CA SER A 14 -25.35 -6.54 3.56
C SER A 14 -23.87 -6.90 3.72
N GLU A 15 -22.96 -6.18 3.03
CA GLU A 15 -21.50 -6.38 3.13
C GLU A 15 -20.88 -5.58 4.28
N GLY A 16 -21.29 -4.31 4.45
CA GLY A 16 -20.93 -3.47 5.58
C GLY A 16 -19.62 -2.69 5.45
N CYS A 17 -19.26 -2.06 6.56
CA CYS A 17 -18.04 -1.24 6.69
C CYS A 17 -17.13 -1.83 7.76
N LYS A 18 -15.85 -1.98 7.46
CA LYS A 18 -14.86 -2.50 8.41
C LYS A 18 -13.53 -1.78 8.23
N LEU A 19 -13.01 -1.24 9.32
CA LEU A 19 -11.69 -0.64 9.39
C LEU A 19 -10.86 -1.40 10.42
N ALA A 20 -9.65 -1.82 10.03
CA ALA A 20 -8.74 -2.54 10.91
C ALA A 20 -7.31 -2.01 10.79
N ALA A 21 -6.57 -2.01 11.88
CA ALA A 21 -5.21 -1.52 11.89
C ALA A 21 -4.32 -2.28 12.90
N ALA A 22 -3.11 -2.60 12.49
CA ALA A 22 -2.00 -2.85 13.42
C ALA A 22 -1.50 -1.50 13.92
N TYR A 23 -2.17 -0.95 14.95
CA TYR A 23 -1.96 0.44 15.41
C TYR A 23 -0.73 0.56 16.30
N PRO A 24 0.24 1.46 15.99
CA PRO A 24 1.42 1.60 16.82
C PRO A 24 1.10 2.30 18.14
N THR A 25 1.65 1.83 19.28
CA THR A 25 1.22 2.22 20.64
C THR A 25 2.22 3.04 21.43
N ASP A 26 3.45 3.25 20.96
CA ASP A 26 4.47 4.03 21.67
C ASP A 26 4.25 5.55 21.46
N ASN A 27 3.55 6.19 22.38
CA ASN A 27 3.20 7.62 22.31
C ASN A 27 4.41 8.57 22.42
N SER A 28 5.57 8.08 22.85
CA SER A 28 6.79 8.88 22.95
C SER A 28 7.62 8.89 21.67
N SER A 29 7.31 8.03 20.73
CA SER A 29 8.08 7.81 19.50
C SER A 29 7.61 8.69 18.35
N VAL A 30 8.51 9.50 17.79
CA VAL A 30 8.24 10.35 16.61
C VAL A 30 7.78 9.50 15.42
N VAL A 31 8.40 8.34 15.20
CA VAL A 31 8.00 7.47 14.08
C VAL A 31 6.59 6.91 14.28
N THR A 32 6.18 6.63 15.52
CA THR A 32 4.80 6.23 15.83
C THR A 32 3.81 7.35 15.47
N GLN A 33 4.10 8.59 15.84
CA GLN A 33 3.25 9.72 15.51
C GLN A 33 3.10 9.89 13.99
N ASN A 34 4.21 9.85 13.25
CA ASN A 34 4.19 9.99 11.79
C ASN A 34 3.44 8.86 11.09
N ILE A 35 3.49 7.62 11.61
CA ILE A 35 2.68 6.51 11.09
C ILE A 35 1.18 6.76 11.32
N ARG A 36 0.80 7.24 12.51
CA ARG A 36 -0.60 7.56 12.85
C ARG A 36 -1.13 8.72 12.03
N GLU A 37 -0.35 9.78 11.82
CA GLU A 37 -0.68 10.88 10.92
C GLU A 37 -0.90 10.37 9.49
N TRP A 38 0.00 9.53 8.99
CA TRP A 38 -0.16 8.91 7.69
C TRP A 38 -1.44 8.06 7.61
N MET A 39 -1.80 7.28 8.64
CA MET A 39 -3.06 6.53 8.67
C MET A 39 -4.26 7.48 8.59
N ASN A 40 -4.24 8.59 9.36
CA ASN A 40 -5.27 9.61 9.30
C ASN A 40 -5.39 10.21 7.88
N GLU A 41 -4.27 10.53 7.23
CA GLU A 41 -4.23 11.03 5.85
C GLU A 41 -4.80 10.02 4.85
N GLN A 42 -4.49 8.73 4.99
CA GLN A 42 -5.03 7.68 4.13
C GLN A 42 -6.57 7.53 4.26
N LEU A 43 -7.12 7.88 5.42
CA LEU A 43 -8.57 7.87 5.68
C LEU A 43 -9.27 9.17 5.29
N GLY A 44 -8.53 10.19 4.85
CA GLY A 44 -9.09 11.48 4.41
C GLY A 44 -8.60 12.71 5.16
N GLY A 45 -7.85 12.55 6.26
CA GLY A 45 -7.17 13.65 6.96
C GLY A 45 -8.08 14.59 7.72
N THR A 46 -9.33 14.22 8.02
CA THR A 46 -10.34 15.10 8.64
C THR A 46 -10.50 14.89 10.14
N TYR A 47 -9.95 13.82 10.72
CA TYR A 47 -10.02 13.60 12.16
C TYR A 47 -9.11 14.56 12.93
N THR A 48 -9.69 15.32 13.84
CA THR A 48 -9.02 16.36 14.64
C THR A 48 -8.78 15.95 16.10
N GLY A 49 -9.19 14.74 16.49
CA GLY A 49 -8.96 14.19 17.82
C GLY A 49 -7.52 13.74 18.05
N SER A 50 -7.23 13.21 19.25
CA SER A 50 -5.90 12.67 19.56
C SER A 50 -5.64 11.39 18.78
N LEU A 51 -4.51 11.36 18.08
CA LEU A 51 -4.00 10.16 17.40
C LEU A 51 -3.38 9.14 18.39
N ASP A 52 -3.37 9.40 19.68
CA ASP A 52 -3.01 8.39 20.69
C ASP A 52 -4.10 7.34 20.90
N ASP A 53 -5.34 7.64 20.47
CA ASP A 53 -6.50 6.76 20.54
C ASP A 53 -6.90 6.28 19.12
N GLY A 54 -6.27 5.20 18.69
CA GLY A 54 -6.56 4.61 17.37
C GLY A 54 -7.99 4.09 17.22
N LYS A 55 -8.65 3.67 18.32
CA LYS A 55 -10.04 3.21 18.28
C LYS A 55 -10.98 4.34 17.91
N LYS A 56 -10.77 5.53 18.50
CA LYS A 56 -11.55 6.73 18.13
C LYS A 56 -11.27 7.21 16.71
N LEU A 57 -10.04 7.06 16.22
CA LEU A 57 -9.72 7.35 14.82
C LEU A 57 -10.53 6.46 13.87
N LEU A 58 -10.53 5.15 14.10
CA LEU A 58 -11.29 4.22 13.25
C LEU A 58 -12.80 4.40 13.41
N GLU A 59 -13.29 4.65 14.63
CA GLU A 59 -14.69 4.94 14.90
C GLU A 59 -15.18 6.17 14.13
N TYR A 60 -14.39 7.25 14.13
CA TYR A 60 -14.74 8.47 13.41
C TYR A 60 -14.95 8.21 11.92
N TYR A 61 -13.95 7.66 11.23
CA TYR A 61 -14.05 7.42 9.78
C TYR A 61 -15.04 6.31 9.43
N GLY A 62 -15.11 5.27 10.26
CA GLY A 62 -16.04 4.17 10.08
C GLY A 62 -17.48 4.65 10.19
N THR A 63 -17.80 5.45 11.21
CA THR A 63 -19.13 6.02 11.42
C THR A 63 -19.51 6.97 10.28
N GLU A 64 -18.62 7.87 9.87
CA GLU A 64 -18.87 8.76 8.73
C GLU A 64 -19.22 7.97 7.48
N ARG A 65 -18.47 6.90 7.19
CA ARG A 65 -18.73 6.05 6.02
C ARG A 65 -20.04 5.28 6.13
N ALA A 66 -20.33 4.69 7.29
CA ALA A 66 -21.60 3.97 7.52
C ALA A 66 -22.81 4.89 7.38
N GLU A 67 -22.74 6.11 7.92
CA GLU A 67 -23.80 7.11 7.79
C GLU A 67 -23.97 7.58 6.33
N GLN A 68 -22.88 7.69 5.56
CA GLN A 68 -22.97 7.99 4.13
C GLN A 68 -23.71 6.87 3.39
N VAL A 69 -23.33 5.60 3.61
CA VAL A 69 -24.02 4.45 2.99
C VAL A 69 -25.51 4.42 3.33
N LYS A 70 -25.89 4.69 4.58
CA LYS A 70 -27.30 4.77 5.00
C LYS A 70 -28.06 5.87 4.25
N ARG A 71 -27.44 7.05 4.08
CA ARG A 71 -28.05 8.15 3.32
C ARG A 71 -28.23 7.77 1.85
N ASP A 72 -27.21 7.17 1.24
CA ASP A 72 -27.24 6.77 -0.16
C ASP A 72 -28.36 5.72 -0.42
N ILE A 73 -28.49 4.72 0.47
CA ILE A 73 -29.57 3.73 0.40
C ILE A 73 -30.95 4.41 0.55
N ALA A 74 -31.11 5.33 1.50
CA ALA A 74 -32.36 6.03 1.72
C ALA A 74 -32.78 6.93 0.54
N GLU A 75 -31.80 7.50 -0.19
CA GLU A 75 -32.05 8.36 -1.35
C GLU A 75 -32.40 7.55 -2.61
N ILE A 76 -31.70 6.43 -2.86
CA ILE A 76 -31.86 5.62 -4.07
C ILE A 76 -33.01 4.60 -3.92
N GLY A 77 -33.36 4.21 -2.71
CA GLY A 77 -34.39 3.22 -2.35
C GLY A 77 -33.81 1.84 -2.01
N GLU A 78 -34.55 1.10 -1.22
CA GLU A 78 -34.23 -0.27 -0.84
C GLU A 78 -34.30 -1.22 -2.05
N ASN A 79 -33.55 -2.33 -1.99
CA ASN A 79 -33.41 -3.34 -3.07
C ASN A 79 -32.68 -2.83 -4.32
N THR A 80 -31.73 -1.93 -4.13
CA THR A 80 -30.82 -1.47 -5.18
C THR A 80 -29.43 -2.09 -5.03
N ALA A 81 -28.53 -1.83 -5.99
CA ALA A 81 -27.12 -2.24 -5.88
C ALA A 81 -26.39 -1.67 -4.64
N MET A 82 -26.93 -0.59 -4.03
CA MET A 82 -26.39 0.02 -2.81
C MET A 82 -26.58 -0.83 -1.56
N ASP A 83 -27.58 -1.73 -1.54
CA ASP A 83 -27.80 -2.66 -0.43
C ASP A 83 -26.64 -3.64 -0.22
N VAL A 84 -25.74 -3.73 -1.19
CA VAL A 84 -24.52 -4.58 -1.19
C VAL A 84 -23.24 -3.74 -1.07
N SER A 85 -23.34 -2.50 -0.59
CA SER A 85 -22.16 -1.63 -0.43
C SER A 85 -21.15 -2.24 0.55
N ALA A 86 -19.87 -2.09 0.23
CA ALA A 86 -18.77 -2.52 1.08
C ALA A 86 -17.71 -1.41 1.20
N TYR A 87 -17.15 -1.27 2.39
CA TYR A 87 -15.98 -0.42 2.60
C TYR A 87 -15.05 -1.08 3.61
N TYR A 88 -13.92 -1.59 3.13
CA TYR A 88 -12.94 -2.29 3.95
C TYR A 88 -11.60 -1.58 3.90
N VAL A 89 -11.04 -1.30 5.08
CA VAL A 89 -9.72 -0.70 5.23
C VAL A 89 -8.86 -1.58 6.13
N GLN A 90 -7.64 -1.85 5.70
CA GLN A 90 -6.67 -2.60 6.47
C GLN A 90 -5.31 -1.91 6.49
N PHE A 91 -4.86 -1.47 7.66
CA PHE A 91 -3.48 -1.03 7.87
C PHE A 91 -2.65 -2.16 8.46
N LYS A 92 -1.50 -2.45 7.84
CA LYS A 92 -0.61 -3.54 8.26
C LYS A 92 0.80 -3.03 8.51
N LYS A 93 1.43 -3.54 9.56
CA LYS A 93 2.88 -3.48 9.71
C LYS A 93 3.49 -4.54 8.79
N ALA A 94 3.95 -4.11 7.61
CA ALA A 94 4.35 -5.02 6.54
C ALA A 94 5.79 -5.52 6.65
N PHE A 95 6.70 -4.68 7.18
CA PHE A 95 8.09 -5.04 7.40
C PHE A 95 8.73 -4.13 8.44
N GLU A 96 9.69 -4.64 9.20
CA GLU A 96 10.41 -3.86 10.21
C GLU A 96 11.85 -4.33 10.33
N THR A 97 12.77 -3.36 10.37
CA THR A 97 14.19 -3.54 10.68
C THR A 97 14.56 -2.72 11.91
N GLU A 98 15.83 -2.72 12.31
CA GLU A 98 16.30 -1.83 13.37
C GLU A 98 16.19 -0.34 12.97
N LYS A 99 16.33 0.00 11.68
CA LYS A 99 16.45 1.37 11.19
C LYS A 99 15.18 1.95 10.58
N PHE A 100 14.29 1.12 10.05
CA PHE A 100 13.04 1.57 9.44
C PHE A 100 11.89 0.58 9.66
N ILE A 101 10.69 1.04 9.38
CA ILE A 101 9.46 0.25 9.39
C ILE A 101 8.62 0.58 8.16
N THR A 102 8.00 -0.42 7.56
CA THR A 102 7.04 -0.26 6.46
C THR A 102 5.64 -0.56 6.95
N TYR A 103 4.75 0.37 6.69
CA TYR A 103 3.31 0.19 6.81
C TYR A 103 2.65 0.20 5.44
N THR A 104 1.56 -0.56 5.30
CA THR A 104 0.73 -0.59 4.10
C THR A 104 -0.73 -0.35 4.45
N SER A 105 -1.47 0.21 3.49
CA SER A 105 -2.91 0.42 3.51
C SER A 105 -3.51 -0.33 2.32
N GLU A 106 -4.53 -1.12 2.59
CA GLU A 106 -5.40 -1.76 1.60
C GLU A 106 -6.80 -1.16 1.81
N ILE A 107 -7.38 -0.59 0.77
CA ILE A 107 -8.73 -0.02 0.81
C ILE A 107 -9.54 -0.65 -0.31
N TYR A 108 -10.65 -1.27 0.03
CA TYR A 108 -11.64 -1.78 -0.92
C TYR A 108 -12.95 -1.05 -0.73
N GLU A 109 -13.54 -0.62 -1.83
CA GLU A 109 -14.83 0.06 -1.86
C GLU A 109 -15.72 -0.52 -2.95
N TYR A 110 -16.96 -0.79 -2.60
CA TYR A 110 -18.04 -1.11 -3.53
C TYR A 110 -19.28 -0.27 -3.18
N SER A 111 -19.77 0.47 -4.14
CA SER A 111 -20.95 1.36 -3.98
C SER A 111 -21.98 1.06 -5.06
N GLY A 112 -22.11 -0.22 -5.44
CA GLY A 112 -22.97 -0.63 -6.54
C GLY A 112 -22.25 -0.63 -7.89
N GLY A 113 -22.89 -1.17 -8.93
CA GLY A 113 -22.35 -1.30 -10.27
C GLY A 113 -21.67 -2.65 -10.54
N ALA A 114 -20.83 -2.71 -11.57
CA ALA A 114 -20.27 -3.96 -12.08
C ALA A 114 -19.20 -4.58 -11.16
N HIS A 115 -18.45 -3.78 -10.40
CA HIS A 115 -17.37 -4.22 -9.51
C HIS A 115 -16.99 -3.13 -8.52
N GLY A 116 -16.29 -3.51 -7.44
CA GLY A 116 -15.64 -2.59 -6.52
C GLY A 116 -14.30 -2.06 -7.01
N GLY A 117 -13.72 -1.13 -6.27
CA GLY A 117 -12.37 -0.64 -6.44
C GLY A 117 -11.47 -1.04 -5.29
N GLU A 118 -10.24 -1.37 -5.58
CA GLU A 118 -9.20 -1.66 -4.59
C GLU A 118 -8.01 -0.74 -4.80
N SER A 119 -7.44 -0.24 -3.70
CA SER A 119 -6.20 0.52 -3.72
C SER A 119 -5.21 0.00 -2.68
N LEU A 120 -3.94 -0.06 -3.07
CA LEU A 120 -2.82 -0.40 -2.21
C LEU A 120 -1.88 0.79 -2.11
N SER A 121 -1.47 1.13 -0.91
CA SER A 121 -0.43 2.15 -0.69
C SER A 121 0.47 1.77 0.47
N GLY A 122 1.54 2.53 0.68
CA GLY A 122 2.39 2.32 1.83
C GLY A 122 3.36 3.46 2.08
N GLY A 123 4.05 3.37 3.21
CA GLY A 123 5.10 4.27 3.61
C GLY A 123 6.24 3.51 4.30
N VAL A 124 7.46 3.92 3.98
CA VAL A 124 8.68 3.47 4.66
C VAL A 124 9.11 4.57 5.60
N PHE A 125 9.12 4.31 6.91
CA PHE A 125 9.40 5.31 7.93
C PHE A 125 10.73 5.02 8.61
N ARG A 126 11.64 5.99 8.62
CA ARG A 126 12.90 5.89 9.35
C ARG A 126 12.64 6.02 10.86
N LYS A 127 13.17 5.09 11.64
CA LYS A 127 12.90 5.04 13.08
C LYS A 127 13.54 6.18 13.86
N SER A 128 14.67 6.72 13.39
CA SER A 128 15.41 7.76 14.13
C SER A 128 14.70 9.11 14.21
N ASP A 129 13.86 9.45 13.22
CA ASP A 129 13.22 10.76 13.10
C ASP A 129 11.82 10.74 12.49
N GLY A 130 11.30 9.54 12.18
CA GLY A 130 9.98 9.37 11.60
C GLY A 130 9.86 9.76 10.13
N ARG A 131 10.94 10.17 9.45
CA ARG A 131 10.87 10.56 8.03
C ARG A 131 10.26 9.45 7.20
N LYS A 132 9.19 9.77 6.46
CA LYS A 132 8.60 8.89 5.44
C LYS A 132 9.38 9.01 4.14
N PHE A 133 9.68 7.87 3.53
CA PHE A 133 10.28 7.75 2.21
C PHE A 133 9.25 7.26 1.21
N GLY A 134 9.43 7.70 -0.01
CA GLY A 134 8.73 7.24 -1.20
C GLY A 134 9.70 7.17 -2.37
N TRP A 135 9.38 7.82 -3.48
CA TRP A 135 10.26 7.89 -4.64
C TRP A 135 11.61 8.59 -4.39
N ASP A 136 11.74 9.33 -3.30
CA ASP A 136 12.99 9.93 -2.81
C ASP A 136 13.97 8.92 -2.21
N MET A 137 13.62 7.63 -2.16
CA MET A 137 14.58 6.54 -1.92
C MET A 137 15.61 6.42 -3.05
N PHE A 138 15.25 6.79 -4.27
CA PHE A 138 16.04 6.60 -5.47
C PHE A 138 16.59 7.91 -6.03
N THR A 139 17.82 7.85 -6.59
CA THR A 139 18.38 8.96 -7.34
C THR A 139 17.60 9.20 -8.65
N ALA A 140 17.73 10.40 -9.25
CA ALA A 140 17.09 10.68 -10.53
C ALA A 140 17.49 9.66 -11.62
N ASN A 141 18.80 9.39 -11.76
CA ASN A 141 19.30 8.38 -12.69
C ASN A 141 18.86 6.95 -12.30
N GLY A 142 18.73 6.68 -11.00
CA GLY A 142 18.19 5.42 -10.50
C GLY A 142 16.76 5.18 -10.97
N LYS A 143 15.89 6.20 -10.90
CA LYS A 143 14.50 6.12 -11.36
C LYS A 143 14.41 5.81 -12.86
N GLU A 144 15.28 6.39 -13.69
CA GLU A 144 15.30 6.06 -15.12
C GLU A 144 15.67 4.60 -15.39
N LYS A 145 16.65 4.06 -14.65
CA LYS A 145 17.02 2.63 -14.75
C LYS A 145 15.90 1.71 -14.24
N LEU A 146 15.17 2.13 -13.21
CA LEU A 146 14.03 1.37 -12.66
C LEU A 146 12.95 1.09 -13.69
N ARG A 147 12.69 1.98 -14.65
CA ARG A 147 11.68 1.79 -15.69
C ARG A 147 11.85 0.45 -16.42
N GLY A 148 13.07 0.15 -16.87
CA GLY A 148 13.38 -1.11 -17.54
C GLY A 148 13.31 -2.33 -16.60
N MET A 149 13.77 -2.16 -15.36
CA MET A 149 13.77 -3.24 -14.37
C MET A 149 12.35 -3.62 -13.97
N ILE A 150 11.49 -2.63 -13.71
CA ILE A 150 10.07 -2.84 -13.37
C ILE A 150 9.33 -3.44 -14.55
N LYS A 151 9.54 -2.93 -15.77
CA LYS A 151 8.99 -3.51 -17.01
C LYS A 151 9.28 -5.01 -17.09
N ASN A 152 10.54 -5.38 -16.95
CA ASN A 152 10.97 -6.78 -17.03
C ASN A 152 10.40 -7.63 -15.88
N GLY A 153 10.31 -7.08 -14.68
CA GLY A 153 9.69 -7.73 -13.54
C GLY A 153 8.20 -7.98 -13.73
N LEU A 154 7.45 -6.99 -14.20
CA LEU A 154 6.03 -7.14 -14.54
C LEU A 154 5.82 -8.15 -15.68
N LYS A 155 6.62 -8.05 -16.74
CA LYS A 155 6.58 -8.98 -17.87
C LYS A 155 6.70 -10.43 -17.41
N SER A 156 7.71 -10.74 -16.62
CA SER A 156 8.04 -12.12 -16.25
C SER A 156 7.24 -12.67 -15.08
N LYS A 157 6.93 -11.83 -14.08
CA LYS A 157 6.34 -12.29 -12.80
C LYS A 157 4.85 -12.03 -12.69
N PHE A 158 4.37 -10.89 -13.17
CA PHE A 158 2.97 -10.50 -13.06
C PHE A 158 2.17 -10.95 -14.29
N PHE A 159 2.48 -10.42 -15.46
CA PHE A 159 1.77 -10.76 -16.70
C PHE A 159 2.16 -12.13 -17.27
N LYS A 160 3.34 -12.65 -16.93
CA LYS A 160 3.87 -13.97 -17.35
C LYS A 160 3.87 -14.15 -18.86
N VAL A 161 4.33 -13.11 -19.56
CA VAL A 161 4.47 -13.10 -21.03
C VAL A 161 5.94 -13.12 -21.42
N ASN A 162 6.24 -13.54 -22.66
CA ASN A 162 7.61 -13.85 -23.10
C ASN A 162 8.27 -12.71 -23.87
N SER A 163 7.48 -11.82 -24.48
CA SER A 163 8.00 -10.70 -25.27
C SER A 163 7.52 -9.34 -24.75
N ASP A 164 8.17 -8.27 -25.19
CA ASP A 164 7.73 -6.92 -24.88
C ASP A 164 6.45 -6.58 -25.63
N GLU A 165 6.25 -7.12 -26.85
CA GLU A 165 5.05 -6.96 -27.64
C GLU A 165 3.83 -7.53 -26.91
N GLU A 166 3.93 -8.75 -26.39
CA GLU A 166 2.87 -9.38 -25.57
C GLU A 166 2.57 -8.58 -24.30
N LEU A 167 3.61 -7.98 -23.67
CA LEU A 167 3.40 -7.09 -22.53
C LEU A 167 2.61 -5.85 -22.93
N TYR A 168 3.01 -5.16 -24.01
CA TYR A 168 2.34 -3.94 -24.45
C TYR A 168 0.88 -4.15 -24.85
N GLU A 169 0.52 -5.33 -25.34
CA GLU A 169 -0.88 -5.71 -25.59
C GLU A 169 -1.74 -5.82 -24.31
N ARG A 170 -1.11 -5.94 -23.14
CA ARG A 170 -1.79 -5.99 -21.83
C ARG A 170 -1.97 -4.60 -21.21
N LEU A 171 -1.29 -3.58 -21.75
CA LEU A 171 -1.27 -2.24 -21.17
C LEU A 171 -2.30 -1.33 -21.84
N LEU A 172 -2.77 -0.31 -21.09
CA LEU A 172 -3.74 0.67 -21.55
C LEU A 172 -3.08 1.78 -22.38
N ASP A 173 -1.82 2.13 -22.08
CA ASP A 173 -1.11 3.23 -22.76
C ASP A 173 -0.10 2.70 -23.77
N GLU A 174 -0.33 2.99 -25.03
CA GLU A 174 0.59 2.64 -26.12
C GLU A 174 1.95 3.34 -26.00
N ASN A 175 2.03 4.48 -25.31
CA ASN A 175 3.28 5.21 -25.09
C ASN A 175 4.23 4.48 -24.12
N ALA A 176 3.75 3.50 -23.37
CA ALA A 176 4.59 2.65 -22.50
C ALA A 176 5.72 1.94 -23.26
N ARG A 177 5.58 1.74 -24.57
CA ARG A 177 6.65 1.17 -25.43
C ARG A 177 7.83 2.13 -25.66
N TYR A 178 7.62 3.43 -25.52
CA TYR A 178 8.67 4.45 -25.65
C TYR A 178 9.30 4.79 -24.30
N THR A 179 8.46 4.99 -23.30
CA THR A 179 8.90 5.27 -21.92
C THR A 179 7.99 4.52 -20.97
N PHE A 180 8.51 3.45 -20.34
CA PHE A 180 7.71 2.67 -19.39
C PHE A 180 7.39 3.54 -18.18
N PRO A 181 6.12 3.71 -17.79
CA PRO A 181 5.74 4.57 -16.67
C PRO A 181 6.26 4.01 -15.35
N LEU A 182 6.64 4.88 -14.42
CA LEU A 182 6.81 4.50 -13.01
C LEU A 182 5.46 4.60 -12.32
N PRO A 183 5.17 3.75 -11.31
CA PRO A 183 3.91 3.84 -10.58
C PRO A 183 3.77 5.19 -9.85
N GLU A 184 2.56 5.71 -9.80
CA GLU A 184 2.23 6.91 -9.00
C GLU A 184 2.38 6.61 -7.50
N THR A 185 2.03 5.39 -7.09
CA THR A 185 2.18 4.92 -5.72
C THR A 185 3.65 4.88 -5.32
N ALA A 186 3.94 5.40 -4.14
CA ALA A 186 5.29 5.33 -3.57
C ALA A 186 5.74 3.88 -3.40
N PRO A 187 6.98 3.54 -3.77
CA PRO A 187 7.52 2.20 -3.58
C PRO A 187 7.68 1.89 -2.09
N VAL A 188 7.53 0.62 -1.72
CA VAL A 188 7.60 0.14 -0.33
C VAL A 188 8.64 -0.95 -0.14
N CYS A 189 9.32 -0.93 1.00
CA CYS A 189 10.27 -1.97 1.39
C CYS A 189 9.52 -3.21 1.91
N ARG A 190 9.89 -4.38 1.38
CA ARG A 190 9.43 -5.71 1.80
C ARG A 190 10.63 -6.54 2.28
N PRO A 191 10.43 -7.68 2.94
CA PRO A 191 11.55 -8.53 3.36
C PRO A 191 12.50 -8.94 2.23
N ASN A 192 11.99 -9.11 1.02
CA ASN A 192 12.72 -9.62 -0.15
C ASN A 192 13.12 -8.57 -1.19
N GLY A 193 12.87 -7.27 -0.92
CA GLY A 193 13.20 -6.19 -1.85
C GLY A 193 12.28 -4.99 -1.75
N VAL A 194 12.28 -4.15 -2.78
CA VAL A 194 11.38 -3.01 -2.92
C VAL A 194 10.24 -3.38 -3.87
N GLU A 195 9.02 -3.20 -3.41
CA GLU A 195 7.80 -3.45 -4.17
C GLU A 195 7.30 -2.16 -4.82
N PHE A 196 6.98 -2.27 -6.11
CA PHE A 196 6.41 -1.23 -6.95
C PHE A 196 4.98 -1.62 -7.28
N ILE A 197 4.02 -0.72 -7.02
CA ILE A 197 2.58 -0.99 -7.05
C ILE A 197 1.91 -0.03 -8.01
N TYR A 198 1.28 -0.55 -9.05
CA TYR A 198 0.38 0.20 -9.93
C TYR A 198 -1.06 -0.03 -9.50
N GLN A 199 -1.83 1.05 -9.40
CA GLN A 199 -3.24 0.93 -9.04
C GLN A 199 -4.07 0.28 -10.18
N GLN A 200 -5.28 -0.15 -9.84
CA GLN A 200 -6.24 -0.58 -10.85
C GLN A 200 -6.43 0.51 -11.90
N TYR A 201 -6.45 0.15 -13.17
CA TYR A 201 -6.55 1.07 -14.32
C TYR A 201 -5.34 2.01 -14.53
N GLU A 202 -4.30 1.97 -13.71
CA GLU A 202 -3.13 2.84 -13.91
C GLU A 202 -2.34 2.47 -15.18
N ILE A 203 -2.04 1.19 -15.38
CA ILE A 203 -1.32 0.72 -16.58
C ILE A 203 -2.01 -0.43 -17.32
N ALA A 204 -2.99 -1.08 -16.69
CA ALA A 204 -3.67 -2.24 -17.25
C ALA A 204 -5.17 -2.22 -16.94
N PRO A 205 -6.03 -2.94 -17.71
CA PRO A 205 -7.45 -3.02 -17.46
C PRO A 205 -7.76 -3.60 -16.07
N TYR A 206 -8.96 -3.29 -15.53
CA TYR A 206 -9.43 -3.79 -14.25
C TYR A 206 -9.22 -5.30 -14.04
N ALA A 207 -9.48 -6.09 -15.07
CA ALA A 207 -9.32 -7.54 -15.03
C ALA A 207 -7.89 -8.02 -14.75
N ALA A 208 -6.88 -7.17 -14.91
CA ALA A 208 -5.51 -7.47 -14.52
C ALA A 208 -5.28 -7.32 -13.00
N GLY A 209 -6.17 -6.64 -12.28
CA GLY A 209 -6.01 -6.35 -10.86
C GLY A 209 -5.02 -5.20 -10.60
N ILE A 210 -4.19 -5.35 -9.59
CA ILE A 210 -3.17 -4.38 -9.17
C ILE A 210 -1.79 -4.91 -9.58
N PRO A 211 -1.19 -4.42 -10.69
CA PRO A 211 0.11 -4.88 -11.14
C PRO A 211 1.21 -4.52 -10.13
N THR A 212 1.94 -5.52 -9.66
CA THR A 212 3.02 -5.34 -8.71
C THR A 212 4.30 -6.02 -9.16
N CYS A 213 5.45 -5.43 -8.80
CA CYS A 213 6.76 -5.98 -9.06
C CYS A 213 7.67 -5.74 -7.86
N THR A 214 8.24 -6.81 -7.28
CA THR A 214 9.27 -6.70 -6.25
C THR A 214 10.65 -6.94 -6.87
N LEU A 215 11.55 -5.98 -6.70
CA LEU A 215 12.95 -6.08 -7.12
C LEU A 215 13.84 -6.30 -5.89
N PRO A 216 14.77 -7.28 -5.93
CA PRO A 216 15.68 -7.56 -4.82
C PRO A 216 16.58 -6.38 -4.48
N TYR A 217 16.91 -6.19 -3.20
CA TYR A 217 17.75 -5.09 -2.73
C TYR A 217 19.12 -5.04 -3.43
N ASP A 218 19.75 -6.19 -3.65
CA ASP A 218 21.06 -6.27 -4.32
C ASP A 218 21.03 -5.69 -5.74
N SER A 219 19.93 -5.88 -6.47
CA SER A 219 19.76 -5.31 -7.80
C SER A 219 19.55 -3.79 -7.81
N LEU A 220 19.21 -3.21 -6.66
CA LEU A 220 18.88 -1.80 -6.48
C LEU A 220 19.98 -0.97 -5.80
N GLU A 221 21.03 -1.60 -5.29
CA GLU A 221 22.06 -0.99 -4.44
C GLU A 221 22.60 0.34 -5.00
N ASN A 222 22.94 0.36 -6.29
CA ASN A 222 23.48 1.54 -6.96
C ASN A 222 22.44 2.58 -7.40
N LEU A 223 21.17 2.34 -7.12
CA LEU A 223 20.05 3.23 -7.49
C LEU A 223 19.56 4.06 -6.30
N PHE A 224 19.83 3.60 -5.07
CA PHE A 224 19.45 4.31 -3.86
C PHE A 224 20.23 5.61 -3.64
N THR A 225 19.55 6.58 -3.01
CA THR A 225 20.21 7.79 -2.51
C THR A 225 21.18 7.47 -1.37
N VAL A 226 22.13 8.37 -1.12
CA VAL A 226 23.08 8.27 0.01
C VAL A 226 22.37 8.20 1.37
N THR A 227 21.15 8.75 1.47
CA THR A 227 20.33 8.70 2.68
C THR A 227 19.69 7.33 2.88
N MET A 228 19.30 6.65 1.78
CA MET A 228 18.60 5.36 1.85
C MET A 228 19.57 4.18 1.99
N LYS A 229 20.74 4.22 1.37
CA LYS A 229 21.73 3.13 1.40
C LYS A 229 22.00 2.58 2.80
N PRO A 230 22.32 3.39 3.83
CA PRO A 230 22.61 2.88 5.18
C PRO A 230 21.43 2.19 5.86
N LEU A 231 20.20 2.50 5.42
CA LEU A 231 18.99 1.84 5.94
C LEU A 231 18.83 0.44 5.35
N ILE A 232 19.16 0.29 4.06
CA ILE A 232 19.03 -1.00 3.34
C ILE A 232 20.17 -1.96 3.69
N GLU A 233 21.40 -1.50 3.87
CA GLU A 233 22.55 -2.34 4.26
C GLU A 233 22.27 -3.15 5.55
N SER A 234 21.53 -2.57 6.50
CA SER A 234 21.12 -3.28 7.71
C SER A 234 20.07 -4.38 7.46
N THR A 235 19.43 -4.37 6.29
CA THR A 235 18.40 -5.35 5.93
C THR A 235 19.01 -6.65 5.44
N THR A 236 20.08 -6.58 4.65
CA THR A 236 20.81 -7.75 4.16
C THR A 236 21.45 -8.55 5.29
N ASP A 237 21.98 -7.87 6.30
CA ASP A 237 22.56 -8.51 7.49
C ASP A 237 21.49 -9.18 8.38
N SER A 238 20.33 -8.56 8.53
CA SER A 238 19.22 -9.10 9.36
C SER A 238 18.52 -10.28 8.68
N LEU A 239 18.37 -10.28 7.35
CA LEU A 239 17.75 -11.38 6.60
C LEU A 239 18.64 -12.62 6.57
N ALA A 240 19.96 -12.48 6.59
CA ALA A 240 20.91 -13.57 6.71
C ALA A 240 20.76 -14.32 8.05
N LEU A 241 20.25 -13.65 9.10
CA LEU A 241 20.05 -14.21 10.44
C LEU A 241 18.64 -14.81 10.65
N THR A 242 17.64 -14.45 9.82
CA THR A 242 16.22 -14.84 10.04
C THR A 242 15.65 -15.78 8.97
N TYR A 243 16.38 -16.07 7.90
CA TYR A 243 15.91 -16.98 6.87
C TYR A 243 16.09 -18.45 7.29
N ASN A 244 15.12 -18.94 8.06
CA ASN A 244 14.93 -20.38 8.26
C ASN A 244 13.81 -20.83 7.29
N PRO A 245 14.11 -21.59 6.23
CA PRO A 245 13.07 -22.05 5.33
C PRO A 245 12.13 -23.00 6.08
N ILE A 246 10.88 -22.55 6.28
CA ILE A 246 9.82 -23.46 6.73
C ILE A 246 9.59 -24.44 5.58
N VAL A 247 10.15 -25.61 5.70
CA VAL A 247 9.84 -26.75 4.82
C VAL A 247 8.37 -27.09 5.03
N LYS A 248 7.53 -26.71 4.07
CA LYS A 248 6.16 -27.25 4.00
C LYS A 248 6.26 -28.76 3.77
N ARG A 249 5.84 -29.54 4.75
CA ARG A 249 5.45 -30.94 4.60
C ARG A 249 4.00 -31.02 4.12
#